data_7d4e55cd026a6e6f6aea405dc945fd5c
#
_entry.id   7d4e55cd026a6e6f6aea405dc945fd5c
#
_cell.length_a   1.000
_cell.length_b   1.000
_cell.length_c   1.000
_cell.angle_alpha   90.00
_cell.angle_beta   90.00
_cell.angle_gamma   90.00
#
_symmetry.space_group_name_H-M   'P 1'
#
loop_
_entity.id
_entity.type
_entity.pdbx_description
1 polymer ?
#
loop_
_entity_poly.entity_id
_entity_poly.type
_entity_poly.pdbx_seq_one_letter_code
_entity_poly.pdbx_strand_id
1 'polypeptide(L)'
;KMADHKNFYYTKEHEWVEKITDETVRIGITEHAAEQLGDIVFVDFVADLDAELAKGDEAVTVESVKSVSEVYAPVSGTVTKRNEALADAPETVNAEPFAGGWMYEMSLSDASELDELLNYDEYEAFVAEEEA
;
A
#
# COMPACT_ATOMS: atom_id res chain seq x y z
N LYS A 1 -18.86 5.92 3.45
CA LYS A 1 -18.97 4.59 2.85
C LYS A 1 -17.58 4.05 2.54
N MET A 2 -17.29 2.87 3.01
CA MET A 2 -15.99 2.24 2.82
C MET A 2 -15.88 1.63 1.43
N ALA A 3 -14.72 1.77 0.82
CA ALA A 3 -14.44 1.13 -0.45
C ALA A 3 -14.32 -0.39 -0.26
N ASP A 4 -14.69 -1.13 -1.28
CA ASP A 4 -14.62 -2.59 -1.26
C ASP A 4 -13.26 -3.02 -1.81
N HIS A 5 -12.41 -3.57 -0.94
CA HIS A 5 -11.05 -3.96 -1.32
C HIS A 5 -11.02 -5.06 -2.40
N LYS A 6 -12.14 -5.71 -2.66
CA LYS A 6 -12.21 -6.67 -3.77
C LYS A 6 -12.13 -5.99 -5.13
N ASN A 7 -12.27 -4.67 -5.17
CA ASN A 7 -12.13 -3.89 -6.39
C ASN A 7 -10.78 -3.18 -6.50
N PHE A 8 -9.88 -3.44 -5.54
CA PHE A 8 -8.55 -2.84 -5.56
C PHE A 8 -7.63 -3.61 -6.50
N TYR A 9 -6.47 -3.02 -6.79
CA TYR A 9 -5.36 -3.68 -7.48
C TYR A 9 -4.33 -4.10 -6.44
N TYR A 10 -3.49 -5.07 -6.78
CA TYR A 10 -2.54 -5.66 -5.81
C TYR A 10 -1.20 -5.93 -6.45
N THR A 11 -0.15 -5.94 -5.61
CA THR A 11 1.19 -6.33 -6.04
C THR A 11 1.61 -7.63 -5.35
N LYS A 12 2.65 -8.26 -5.88
CA LYS A 12 3.23 -9.46 -5.26
C LYS A 12 4.02 -9.12 -3.99
N GLU A 13 4.23 -7.82 -3.73
CA GLU A 13 4.87 -7.35 -2.50
C GLU A 13 3.82 -7.03 -1.43
N HIS A 14 2.55 -7.39 -1.67
CA HIS A 14 1.44 -7.23 -0.73
C HIS A 14 1.04 -5.77 -0.48
N GLU A 15 1.15 -4.95 -1.50
CA GLU A 15 0.60 -3.60 -1.48
C GLU A 15 -0.73 -3.60 -2.22
N TRP A 16 -1.67 -2.78 -1.73
CA TRP A 16 -2.93 -2.59 -2.45
C TRP A 16 -2.98 -1.19 -3.05
N VAL A 17 -3.76 -1.06 -4.12
CA VAL A 17 -3.94 0.20 -4.82
C VAL A 17 -5.43 0.42 -5.03
N GLU A 18 -5.94 1.52 -4.50
CA GLU A 18 -7.34 1.92 -4.70
C GLU A 18 -7.36 3.09 -5.68
N LYS A 19 -8.12 2.95 -6.76
CA LYS A 19 -8.26 4.02 -7.74
C LYS A 19 -9.26 5.04 -7.19
N ILE A 20 -8.80 6.26 -6.89
CA ILE A 20 -9.64 7.32 -6.35
C ILE A 20 -10.30 8.10 -7.49
N THR A 21 -9.50 8.46 -8.50
CA THR A 21 -9.97 9.08 -9.74
C THR A 21 -9.23 8.40 -10.88
N ASP A 22 -9.48 8.82 -12.12
CA ASP A 22 -8.75 8.26 -13.27
C ASP A 22 -7.26 8.54 -13.18
N GLU A 23 -6.85 9.53 -12.40
CA GLU A 23 -5.45 9.96 -12.34
C GLU A 23 -4.81 9.81 -10.97
N THR A 24 -5.59 9.46 -9.93
CA THR A 24 -5.04 9.37 -8.57
C THR A 24 -5.38 8.03 -7.93
N VAL A 25 -4.44 7.53 -7.14
CA VAL A 25 -4.58 6.26 -6.43
C VAL A 25 -4.18 6.42 -4.97
N ARG A 26 -4.73 5.55 -4.12
CA ARG A 26 -4.38 5.46 -2.71
C ARG A 26 -3.73 4.10 -2.49
N ILE A 27 -2.72 4.05 -1.63
CA ILE A 27 -1.88 2.87 -1.48
C ILE A 27 -1.71 2.52 -0.02
N GLY A 28 -1.71 1.22 0.27
CA GLY A 28 -1.42 0.70 1.60
C GLY A 28 -0.94 -0.74 1.49
N ILE A 29 -0.83 -1.42 2.62
CA ILE A 29 -0.45 -2.85 2.64
C ILE A 29 -1.69 -3.68 2.97
N THR A 30 -1.69 -4.92 2.50
CA THR A 30 -2.83 -5.81 2.66
C THR A 30 -2.94 -6.33 4.09
N GLU A 31 -4.10 -6.86 4.42
CA GLU A 31 -4.31 -7.53 5.69
C GLU A 31 -3.30 -8.66 5.88
N HIS A 32 -3.03 -9.42 4.82
CA HIS A 32 -2.05 -10.50 4.85
C HIS A 32 -0.66 -10.00 5.27
N ALA A 33 -0.22 -8.88 4.67
CA ALA A 33 1.07 -8.29 5.01
C ALA A 33 1.09 -7.81 6.47
N ALA A 34 0.01 -7.17 6.92
CA ALA A 34 -0.07 -6.66 8.28
C ALA A 34 -0.02 -7.82 9.29
N GLU A 35 -0.70 -8.93 8.98
CA GLU A 35 -0.69 -10.11 9.84
C GLU A 35 0.70 -10.74 9.92
N GLN A 36 1.40 -10.80 8.80
CA GLN A 36 2.75 -11.37 8.78
C GLN A 36 3.75 -10.52 9.56
N LEU A 37 3.58 -9.19 9.52
CA LEU A 37 4.46 -8.28 10.25
C LEU A 37 4.20 -8.33 11.75
N GLY A 38 2.97 -8.55 12.17
CA GLY A 38 2.57 -8.45 13.56
C GLY A 38 2.32 -6.99 13.94
N ASP A 39 2.35 -6.68 15.22
CA ASP A 39 2.02 -5.35 15.71
C ASP A 39 2.96 -4.29 15.14
N ILE A 40 2.39 -3.36 14.38
CA ILE A 40 3.15 -2.28 13.76
C ILE A 40 3.32 -1.15 14.78
N VAL A 41 4.55 -0.73 14.98
CA VAL A 41 4.90 0.24 16.01
C VAL A 41 5.41 1.55 15.43
N PHE A 42 5.78 1.59 14.16
CA PHE A 42 6.30 2.80 13.54
C PHE A 42 6.08 2.77 12.03
N VAL A 43 5.66 3.91 11.49
CA VAL A 43 5.50 4.10 10.03
C VAL A 43 6.33 5.32 9.65
N ASP A 44 7.32 5.13 8.79
CA ASP A 44 8.21 6.20 8.34
C ASP A 44 8.00 6.48 6.86
N PHE A 45 7.60 7.70 6.53
CA PHE A 45 7.40 8.10 5.14
C PHE A 45 8.74 8.49 4.54
N VAL A 46 9.31 7.57 3.76
CA VAL A 46 10.59 7.79 3.06
C VAL A 46 10.40 8.82 1.95
N ALA A 47 9.27 8.73 1.24
CA ALA A 47 8.97 9.66 0.15
C ALA A 47 8.31 10.92 0.70
N ASP A 48 8.83 12.07 0.30
CA ASP A 48 8.27 13.37 0.68
C ASP A 48 7.03 13.68 -0.15
N LEU A 49 6.24 14.64 0.32
CA LEU A 49 5.16 15.20 -0.50
C LEU A 49 5.79 15.79 -1.76
N ASP A 50 5.11 15.62 -2.87
CA ASP A 50 5.52 16.07 -4.21
C ASP A 50 6.73 15.31 -4.78
N ALA A 51 7.22 14.27 -4.09
CA ALA A 51 8.29 13.44 -4.64
C ALA A 51 7.78 12.63 -5.83
N GLU A 52 8.62 12.51 -6.84
CA GLU A 52 8.33 11.66 -7.99
C GLU A 52 8.94 10.29 -7.73
N LEU A 53 8.10 9.27 -7.84
CA LEU A 53 8.53 7.88 -7.64
C LEU A 53 8.37 7.10 -8.93
N ALA A 54 9.36 6.25 -9.22
CA ALA A 54 9.22 5.24 -10.25
C ALA A 54 8.67 3.98 -9.59
N LYS A 55 7.96 3.17 -10.36
CA LYS A 55 7.50 1.86 -9.89
C LYS A 55 8.67 1.10 -9.29
N GLY A 56 8.50 0.61 -8.06
CA GLY A 56 9.53 -0.12 -7.35
C GLY A 56 10.39 0.70 -6.40
N ASP A 57 10.26 2.03 -6.42
CA ASP A 57 10.99 2.87 -5.47
C ASP A 57 10.42 2.71 -4.06
N GLU A 58 11.27 2.86 -3.05
CA GLU A 58 10.84 2.80 -1.66
C GLU A 58 10.02 4.03 -1.31
N ALA A 59 8.84 3.83 -0.73
CA ALA A 59 7.94 4.92 -0.38
C ALA A 59 7.75 5.05 1.13
N VAL A 60 7.65 3.92 1.84
CA VAL A 60 7.36 3.89 3.28
C VAL A 60 8.14 2.75 3.90
N THR A 61 8.66 2.96 5.10
CA THR A 61 9.24 1.90 5.93
C THR A 61 8.27 1.63 7.07
N VAL A 62 7.96 0.37 7.30
CA VAL A 62 7.05 -0.06 8.36
C VAL A 62 7.84 -0.92 9.35
N GLU A 63 7.84 -0.53 10.62
CA GLU A 63 8.50 -1.31 11.67
C GLU A 63 7.45 -1.98 12.55
N SER A 64 7.63 -3.26 12.78
CA SER A 64 6.79 -4.02 13.69
C SER A 64 7.63 -4.49 14.87
N VAL A 65 6.98 -5.13 15.84
CA VAL A 65 7.68 -5.66 17.02
C VAL A 65 8.72 -6.70 16.65
N LYS A 66 8.65 -7.31 15.46
CA LYS A 66 9.56 -8.40 15.08
C LYS A 66 10.35 -8.16 13.81
N SER A 67 10.04 -7.14 13.01
CA SER A 67 10.76 -6.93 11.75
C SER A 67 10.56 -5.52 11.20
N VAL A 68 11.32 -5.21 10.13
CA VAL A 68 11.22 -3.96 9.38
C VAL A 68 10.93 -4.34 7.93
N SER A 69 10.01 -3.65 7.30
CA SER A 69 9.63 -3.93 5.92
C SER A 69 9.54 -2.64 5.11
N GLU A 70 9.96 -2.71 3.84
CA GLU A 70 9.82 -1.59 2.91
C GLU A 70 8.53 -1.75 2.13
N VAL A 71 7.84 -0.62 1.91
CA VAL A 71 6.67 -0.56 1.03
C VAL A 71 7.10 0.16 -0.22
N TYR A 72 7.01 -0.51 -1.36
CA TYR A 72 7.47 0.02 -2.64
C TYR A 72 6.32 0.62 -3.41
N ALA A 73 6.64 1.62 -4.25
CA ALA A 73 5.62 2.24 -5.10
C ALA A 73 5.14 1.20 -6.12
N PRO A 74 3.84 0.91 -6.15
CA PRO A 74 3.31 -0.09 -7.10
C PRO A 74 3.18 0.46 -8.50
N VAL A 75 3.20 1.77 -8.64
CA VAL A 75 3.10 2.48 -9.91
C VAL A 75 3.98 3.72 -9.86
N SER A 76 4.24 4.31 -11.02
CA SER A 76 5.02 5.55 -11.12
C SER A 76 4.11 6.76 -10.98
N GLY A 77 4.59 7.81 -10.35
CA GLY A 77 3.82 9.03 -10.17
C GLY A 77 4.39 9.95 -9.12
N THR A 78 3.57 10.91 -8.71
CA THR A 78 3.95 11.93 -7.74
C THR A 78 3.15 11.73 -6.45
N VAL A 79 3.83 11.77 -5.31
CA VAL A 79 3.16 11.63 -4.00
C VAL A 79 2.38 12.91 -3.73
N THR A 80 1.07 12.81 -3.57
CA THR A 80 0.20 13.96 -3.34
C THR A 80 -0.28 14.09 -1.91
N LYS A 81 -0.37 12.97 -1.18
CA LYS A 81 -0.80 12.95 0.23
C LYS A 81 -0.11 11.83 0.96
N ARG A 82 0.08 12.03 2.27
CA ARG A 82 0.55 10.99 3.18
C ARG A 82 -0.41 10.93 4.35
N ASN A 83 -0.65 9.74 4.86
CA ASN A 83 -1.55 9.57 6.02
C ASN A 83 -0.75 9.84 7.29
N GLU A 84 -0.59 11.12 7.63
CA GLU A 84 0.23 11.55 8.78
C GLU A 84 -0.31 11.01 10.10
N ALA A 85 -1.59 10.63 10.15
CA ALA A 85 -2.17 10.05 11.37
C ALA A 85 -1.47 8.75 11.79
N LEU A 86 -0.85 8.06 10.85
CA LEU A 86 -0.14 6.80 11.16
C LEU A 86 1.12 7.05 12.01
N ALA A 87 1.64 8.28 12.03
CA ALA A 87 2.78 8.60 12.88
C ALA A 87 2.41 8.49 14.36
N ASP A 88 1.16 8.86 14.70
CA ASP A 88 0.66 8.80 16.08
C ASP A 88 -0.04 7.49 16.40
N ALA A 89 -0.57 6.81 15.40
CA ALA A 89 -1.37 5.59 15.58
C ALA A 89 -1.01 4.53 14.54
N PRO A 90 0.24 4.04 14.56
CA PRO A 90 0.67 3.04 13.55
C PRO A 90 -0.11 1.75 13.62
N GLU A 91 -0.69 1.41 14.77
CA GLU A 91 -1.50 0.21 14.93
C GLU A 91 -2.77 0.24 14.07
N THR A 92 -3.14 1.39 13.51
CA THR A 92 -4.27 1.49 12.60
C THR A 92 -4.05 0.62 11.37
N VAL A 93 -2.81 0.43 10.95
CA VAL A 93 -2.48 -0.45 9.82
C VAL A 93 -2.92 -1.88 10.11
N ASN A 94 -2.74 -2.34 11.35
CA ASN A 94 -3.20 -3.68 11.74
C ASN A 94 -4.72 -3.77 11.82
N ALA A 95 -5.35 -2.73 12.40
CA ALA A 95 -6.78 -2.75 12.67
C ALA A 95 -7.61 -2.55 11.41
N GLU A 96 -7.15 -1.68 10.50
CA GLU A 96 -7.93 -1.27 9.32
C GLU A 96 -7.03 -1.16 8.08
N PRO A 97 -6.39 -2.26 7.66
CA PRO A 97 -5.38 -2.17 6.58
C PRO A 97 -5.92 -1.63 5.26
N PHE A 98 -7.20 -1.88 4.95
CA PHE A 98 -7.82 -1.42 3.71
C PHE A 98 -8.59 -0.11 3.84
N ALA A 99 -8.61 0.48 5.03
CA ALA A 99 -9.37 1.70 5.29
C ALA A 99 -8.47 2.72 5.98
N GLY A 100 -8.65 2.95 7.28
CA GLY A 100 -7.87 3.95 8.01
C GLY A 100 -6.38 3.77 7.97
N GLY A 101 -5.90 2.57 7.66
CA GLY A 101 -4.48 2.25 7.54
C GLY A 101 -3.84 2.59 6.21
N TRP A 102 -4.54 3.32 5.33
CA TRP A 102 -3.95 3.75 4.06
C TRP A 102 -2.68 4.58 4.35
N MET A 103 -1.70 4.49 3.46
CA MET A 103 -0.41 5.11 3.70
C MET A 103 -0.18 6.40 2.93
N TYR A 104 -0.40 6.38 1.62
CA TYR A 104 -0.17 7.58 0.82
C TYR A 104 -1.02 7.55 -0.45
N GLU A 105 -1.09 8.71 -1.12
CA GLU A 105 -1.78 8.84 -2.41
C GLU A 105 -0.81 9.37 -3.44
N MET A 106 -1.01 8.95 -4.67
CA MET A 106 -0.18 9.38 -5.81
C MET A 106 -1.04 9.83 -6.96
N SER A 107 -0.51 10.79 -7.71
CA SER A 107 -0.99 11.13 -9.04
C SER A 107 -0.23 10.26 -10.02
N LEU A 108 -0.94 9.51 -10.89
CA LEU A 108 -0.33 8.57 -11.82
C LEU A 108 0.41 9.29 -12.95
N SER A 109 1.63 8.84 -13.28
CA SER A 109 2.30 9.31 -14.50
C SER A 109 1.88 8.48 -15.71
N ASP A 110 1.51 7.22 -15.50
CA ASP A 110 1.11 6.31 -16.57
C ASP A 110 0.06 5.35 -16.05
N ALA A 111 -1.21 5.65 -16.34
CA ALA A 111 -2.33 4.85 -15.85
C ALA A 111 -2.31 3.41 -16.35
N SER A 112 -1.61 3.16 -17.48
CA SER A 112 -1.53 1.79 -18.02
C SER A 112 -0.75 0.85 -17.10
N GLU A 113 0.05 1.37 -16.17
CA GLU A 113 0.74 0.52 -15.21
C GLU A 113 -0.24 -0.22 -14.30
N LEU A 114 -1.45 0.28 -14.12
CA LEU A 114 -2.46 -0.42 -13.34
C LEU A 114 -2.81 -1.78 -13.96
N ASP A 115 -2.71 -1.89 -15.29
CA ASP A 115 -3.04 -3.14 -15.98
C ASP A 115 -2.01 -4.24 -15.71
N GLU A 116 -0.86 -3.88 -15.18
CA GLU A 116 0.21 -4.84 -14.83
C GLU A 116 0.03 -5.42 -13.43
N LEU A 117 -0.90 -4.87 -12.65
CA LEU A 117 -1.13 -5.30 -11.28
C LEU A 117 -2.12 -6.46 -11.24
N LEU A 118 -2.17 -7.14 -10.10
CA LEU A 118 -3.10 -8.25 -9.89
C LEU A 118 -4.47 -7.70 -9.49
N ASN A 119 -5.54 -8.42 -9.90
CA ASN A 119 -6.84 -8.16 -9.32
C ASN A 119 -6.96 -8.96 -8.01
N TYR A 120 -8.08 -8.83 -7.31
CA TYR A 120 -8.25 -9.48 -6.01
C TYR A 120 -8.13 -11.01 -6.10
N ASP A 121 -8.78 -11.62 -7.09
CA ASP A 121 -8.74 -13.09 -7.24
C ASP A 121 -7.35 -13.59 -7.56
N GLU A 122 -6.63 -12.86 -8.41
CA GLU A 122 -5.24 -13.20 -8.75
C GLU A 122 -4.33 -13.06 -7.53
N TYR A 123 -4.55 -12.03 -6.74
CA TYR A 123 -3.78 -11.82 -5.52
C TYR A 123 -4.05 -12.94 -4.51
N GLU A 124 -5.32 -13.33 -4.32
CA GLU A 124 -5.66 -14.40 -3.40
C GLU A 124 -5.02 -15.72 -3.83
N ALA A 125 -5.00 -16.00 -5.14
CA ALA A 125 -4.34 -17.20 -5.66
C ALA A 125 -2.83 -17.14 -5.40
N PHE A 126 -2.23 -15.97 -5.55
CA PHE A 126 -0.80 -15.77 -5.30
C PHE A 126 -0.48 -16.03 -3.82
N VAL A 127 -1.29 -15.49 -2.90
CA VAL A 127 -1.09 -15.69 -1.47
C VAL A 127 -1.20 -17.18 -1.11
N ALA A 128 -2.18 -17.87 -1.69
CA ALA A 128 -2.35 -19.30 -1.47
C ALA A 128 -1.12 -20.09 -1.89
N GLU A 129 -0.50 -19.71 -3.02
CA GLU A 129 0.72 -20.36 -3.48
C GLU A 129 1.90 -20.10 -2.56
N GLU A 130 2.01 -18.89 -2.01
CA GLU A 130 3.10 -18.56 -1.08
C GLU A 130 3.01 -19.37 0.20
N GLU A 131 1.79 -19.68 0.63
CA GLU A 131 1.56 -20.40 1.88
C GLU A 131 1.58 -21.90 1.72
N ALA A 132 1.63 -22.38 0.50
CA ALA A 132 1.61 -23.82 0.22
C ALA A 132 2.93 -24.50 0.59
#